data_96c90eb96317123ed24856156558a0f7
#
_entry.id   96c90eb96317123ed24856156558a0f7
#
_cell.length_a   1.000
_cell.length_b   1.000
_cell.length_c   1.000
_cell.angle_alpha   90.00
_cell.angle_beta   90.00
_cell.angle_gamma   90.00
#
_symmetry.space_group_name_H-M   'P 1'
#
loop_
_entity.id
_entity.type
_entity.pdbx_description
1 polymer ?
#
loop_
_entity_poly.entity_id
_entity_poly.type
_entity_poly.pdbx_seq_one_letter_code
_entity_poly.pdbx_strand_id
1 'polypeptide(L)'
;MSQPSNPSRRQALAGALGIGVTVELFAARAIADVDAGLARRKLVVIVCRGGLDGLSLSPPVGDPDYAGLRGSIALPGFDQPGGALKLDHTFGLHPMLTSIHDLAIKGQARIAPAVATPDRLRSHFEAQDVLETGGSTVYGSASGWLNRAVEAMGPPGKVRAISVGATAPLILRGRIEAASWSPGGGVRIDHRLPAILQDLYAHDPLLGPALASGLATEAMAKAAVTDIAAGPAMGGQPMAMTAAPRQGRPQACKLGATLAGLMTQPDGKQVAAVSLEGFDTHANQGAAQGQLATRLTYIDAFLEGLSSGLGDAWRDTVVVTATEFGRTARINGTGGTDHGTASTAMVLGGALKPGGIIGDWPTLAASALFENRDTAPTLDMRALFKGVLREHLGVDRAKLDTLVFPGSGDVRPIQNLVV
;
A
#
# COMPACT_ATOMS: atom_id res chain seq x y z
N MET A 1 50.93 -7.04 -10.75
CA MET A 1 49.59 -6.88 -11.33
C MET A 1 48.69 -7.89 -10.65
N SER A 2 47.95 -7.45 -9.65
CA SER A 2 46.99 -8.31 -8.91
C SER A 2 45.66 -8.37 -9.69
N GLN A 3 45.21 -9.60 -9.96
CA GLN A 3 43.89 -9.82 -10.57
C GLN A 3 42.77 -9.32 -9.62
N PRO A 4 41.72 -8.67 -10.14
CA PRO A 4 40.60 -8.30 -9.34
C PRO A 4 39.86 -9.56 -8.88
N SER A 5 39.68 -9.71 -7.57
CA SER A 5 38.93 -10.80 -6.97
C SER A 5 37.45 -10.69 -7.35
N ASN A 6 36.87 -11.77 -7.88
CA ASN A 6 35.45 -11.85 -8.14
C ASN A 6 34.66 -11.67 -6.84
N PRO A 7 33.62 -10.81 -6.82
CA PRO A 7 32.81 -10.61 -5.63
C PRO A 7 32.07 -11.90 -5.24
N SER A 8 32.03 -12.18 -3.94
CA SER A 8 31.32 -13.35 -3.41
C SER A 8 29.80 -13.19 -3.60
N ARG A 9 29.06 -14.32 -3.70
CA ARG A 9 27.58 -14.35 -3.81
C ARG A 9 26.90 -13.44 -2.77
N ARG A 10 27.44 -13.32 -1.56
CA ARG A 10 26.97 -12.44 -0.49
C ARG A 10 27.18 -10.95 -0.77
N GLN A 11 28.25 -10.58 -1.45
CA GLN A 11 28.56 -9.18 -1.77
C GLN A 11 27.72 -8.65 -2.93
N ALA A 12 27.34 -9.49 -3.90
CA ALA A 12 26.41 -9.14 -4.96
C ALA A 12 24.98 -8.90 -4.44
N LEU A 13 24.56 -9.61 -3.38
CA LEU A 13 23.25 -9.43 -2.73
C LEU A 13 23.20 -8.20 -1.80
N ALA A 14 24.32 -7.77 -1.23
CA ALA A 14 24.39 -6.63 -0.33
C ALA A 14 24.29 -5.26 -1.04
N GLY A 15 24.52 -5.19 -2.35
CA GLY A 15 24.45 -3.95 -3.15
C GLY A 15 23.05 -3.48 -3.53
N ALA A 16 22.01 -4.26 -3.22
CA ALA A 16 20.62 -3.98 -3.60
C ALA A 16 19.78 -3.28 -2.50
N LEU A 17 20.41 -2.87 -1.39
CA LEU A 17 19.74 -2.19 -0.29
C LEU A 17 19.62 -0.68 -0.53
N GLY A 18 18.65 -0.27 -1.32
CA GLY A 18 18.24 1.14 -1.53
C GLY A 18 16.77 1.32 -1.20
N ILE A 19 16.52 1.68 -0.02
CA ILE A 19 15.47 2.49 0.66
C ILE A 19 14.06 2.57 0.05
N GLY A 20 13.11 1.98 0.74
CA GLY A 20 11.88 2.61 1.28
C GLY A 20 10.62 2.56 0.46
N VAL A 21 10.60 2.18 -0.80
CA VAL A 21 9.35 1.90 -1.53
C VAL A 21 9.48 0.61 -2.30
N THR A 22 8.66 -0.36 -1.95
CA THR A 22 8.57 -1.62 -2.67
C THR A 22 7.26 -1.62 -3.47
N VAL A 23 7.35 -1.74 -4.81
CA VAL A 23 6.20 -1.91 -5.69
C VAL A 23 6.25 -3.33 -6.24
N GLU A 24 5.21 -4.10 -6.02
CA GLU A 24 5.16 -5.49 -6.48
C GLU A 24 3.95 -5.74 -7.36
N LEU A 25 4.18 -6.39 -8.49
CA LEU A 25 3.26 -6.47 -9.60
C LEU A 25 3.01 -7.93 -10.00
N PHE A 26 1.75 -8.31 -10.10
CA PHE A 26 1.35 -9.62 -10.62
C PHE A 26 0.79 -9.54 -12.03
N ALA A 27 1.20 -10.45 -12.91
CA ALA A 27 0.52 -10.72 -14.15
C ALA A 27 -0.38 -11.94 -13.96
N ALA A 28 -1.68 -11.75 -13.88
CA ALA A 28 -2.61 -12.81 -14.14
C ALA A 28 -2.84 -12.88 -15.65
N ARG A 29 -2.42 -13.97 -16.30
CA ARG A 29 -2.89 -14.25 -17.66
C ARG A 29 -4.30 -14.80 -17.54
N ALA A 30 -5.28 -14.05 -18.03
CA ALA A 30 -6.65 -14.52 -18.13
C ALA A 30 -6.69 -15.82 -18.93
N ILE A 31 -7.39 -16.82 -18.42
CA ILE A 31 -7.82 -17.96 -19.19
C ILE A 31 -8.89 -17.45 -20.14
N ALA A 32 -8.91 -17.97 -21.37
CA ALA A 32 -9.67 -17.47 -22.51
C ALA A 32 -11.21 -17.39 -22.34
N ASP A 33 -11.76 -17.75 -21.17
CA ASP A 33 -13.19 -17.75 -20.87
C ASP A 33 -13.59 -16.94 -19.64
N VAL A 34 -12.66 -16.26 -18.99
CA VAL A 34 -13.02 -15.34 -17.90
C VAL A 34 -13.42 -14.01 -18.52
N ASP A 35 -14.60 -13.53 -18.14
CA ASP A 35 -15.21 -12.26 -18.52
C ASP A 35 -14.14 -11.18 -18.82
N ALA A 36 -14.10 -10.70 -20.07
CA ALA A 36 -13.17 -9.66 -20.51
C ALA A 36 -13.21 -8.39 -19.61
N GLY A 37 -14.31 -8.22 -18.87
CA GLY A 37 -14.45 -7.23 -17.80
C GLY A 37 -13.49 -7.47 -16.64
N LEU A 38 -13.38 -8.71 -16.15
CA LEU A 38 -12.49 -9.05 -15.03
C LEU A 38 -11.02 -8.87 -15.40
N ALA A 39 -10.64 -9.13 -16.65
CA ALA A 39 -9.27 -8.96 -17.12
C ALA A 39 -8.77 -7.50 -17.09
N ARG A 40 -9.69 -6.51 -17.19
CA ARG A 40 -9.34 -5.09 -17.11
C ARG A 40 -9.22 -4.58 -15.68
N ARG A 41 -9.86 -5.24 -14.70
CA ARG A 41 -9.92 -4.80 -13.31
C ARG A 41 -8.55 -4.83 -12.66
N LYS A 42 -8.23 -3.76 -11.92
CA LYS A 42 -6.92 -3.56 -11.29
C LYS A 42 -7.09 -3.33 -9.78
N LEU A 43 -6.26 -3.98 -8.99
CA LEU A 43 -6.20 -3.80 -7.54
C LEU A 43 -4.81 -3.33 -7.14
N VAL A 44 -4.75 -2.24 -6.37
CA VAL A 44 -3.52 -1.78 -5.73
C VAL A 44 -3.71 -1.81 -4.22
N VAL A 45 -2.83 -2.50 -3.51
CA VAL A 45 -2.80 -2.52 -2.05
C VAL A 45 -1.61 -1.70 -1.57
N ILE A 46 -1.86 -0.67 -0.77
CA ILE A 46 -0.83 0.19 -0.19
C ILE A 46 -0.71 -0.16 1.29
N VAL A 47 0.43 -0.70 1.70
CA VAL A 47 0.74 -0.97 3.10
C VAL A 47 1.51 0.20 3.68
N CYS A 48 0.89 0.93 4.61
CA CYS A 48 1.50 2.05 5.34
C CYS A 48 2.16 1.51 6.61
N ARG A 49 3.47 1.23 6.54
CA ARG A 49 4.22 0.60 7.63
C ARG A 49 4.61 1.57 8.74
N GLY A 50 4.41 1.15 9.97
CA GLY A 50 4.71 1.92 11.16
C GLY A 50 3.46 2.32 11.96
N GLY A 51 2.32 1.67 11.73
CA GLY A 51 1.10 1.98 12.47
C GLY A 51 0.55 3.36 12.12
N LEU A 52 -0.03 3.50 10.95
CA LEU A 52 -0.61 4.76 10.47
C LEU A 52 -1.66 5.30 11.47
N ASP A 53 -1.50 6.55 11.89
CA ASP A 53 -2.47 7.23 12.75
C ASP A 53 -3.76 7.57 12.01
N GLY A 54 -4.77 6.72 12.17
CA GLY A 54 -6.07 6.88 11.52
C GLY A 54 -6.82 8.14 11.92
N LEU A 55 -6.65 8.59 13.18
CA LEU A 55 -7.30 9.81 13.69
C LEU A 55 -6.67 11.10 13.13
N SER A 56 -5.46 11.03 12.61
CA SER A 56 -4.83 12.14 11.87
C SER A 56 -5.04 12.02 10.38
N LEU A 57 -5.08 10.80 9.80
CA LEU A 57 -5.41 10.58 8.40
C LEU A 57 -6.82 11.08 8.08
N SER A 58 -7.78 10.65 8.88
CA SER A 58 -9.20 10.97 8.76
C SER A 58 -9.74 11.43 10.12
N PRO A 59 -9.49 12.70 10.48
CA PRO A 59 -9.86 13.25 11.78
C PRO A 59 -11.37 13.32 11.96
N PRO A 60 -11.90 12.72 13.03
CA PRO A 60 -13.29 12.86 13.39
C PRO A 60 -13.54 14.18 14.15
N VAL A 61 -13.33 15.31 13.48
CA VAL A 61 -13.43 16.65 14.11
C VAL A 61 -14.84 16.98 14.60
N GLY A 62 -15.86 16.25 14.14
CA GLY A 62 -17.22 16.33 14.66
C GLY A 62 -17.46 15.50 15.93
N ASP A 63 -16.51 14.66 16.34
CA ASP A 63 -16.58 13.92 17.61
C ASP A 63 -16.14 14.85 18.75
N PRO A 64 -16.98 15.06 19.81
CA PRO A 64 -16.71 16.03 20.85
C PRO A 64 -15.44 15.74 21.67
N ASP A 65 -15.00 14.49 21.73
CA ASP A 65 -13.82 14.08 22.50
C ASP A 65 -12.52 14.19 21.69
N TYR A 66 -12.59 14.39 20.36
CA TYR A 66 -11.43 14.40 19.47
C TYR A 66 -10.38 15.43 19.88
N ALA A 67 -10.77 16.71 20.00
CA ALA A 67 -9.83 17.79 20.26
C ALA A 67 -9.13 17.63 21.62
N GLY A 68 -9.87 17.21 22.65
CA GLY A 68 -9.34 16.98 24.00
C GLY A 68 -8.34 15.83 24.06
N LEU A 69 -8.56 14.76 23.32
CA LEU A 69 -7.66 13.61 23.26
C LEU A 69 -6.40 13.90 22.45
N ARG A 70 -6.54 14.63 21.34
CA ARG A 70 -5.43 14.90 20.42
C ARG A 70 -4.57 16.09 20.83
N GLY A 71 -5.06 17.00 21.67
CA GLY A 71 -4.29 18.14 22.17
C GLY A 71 -3.60 18.93 21.04
N SER A 72 -2.28 19.09 21.12
CA SER A 72 -1.50 19.87 20.12
C SER A 72 -1.42 19.25 18.72
N ILE A 73 -1.80 17.99 18.54
CA ILE A 73 -1.85 17.33 17.22
C ILE A 73 -3.28 17.23 16.68
N ALA A 74 -4.26 17.82 17.38
CA ALA A 74 -5.61 17.96 16.84
C ALA A 74 -5.61 18.87 15.62
N LEU A 75 -6.31 18.45 14.56
CA LEU A 75 -6.58 19.34 13.43
C LEU A 75 -7.74 20.27 13.76
N PRO A 76 -7.71 21.53 13.29
CA PRO A 76 -8.85 22.42 13.40
C PRO A 76 -10.09 21.84 12.70
N GLY A 77 -11.26 22.35 13.10
CA GLY A 77 -12.53 21.99 12.49
C GLY A 77 -12.61 22.34 11.00
N PHE A 78 -13.70 21.92 10.40
CA PHE A 78 -13.99 22.23 8.98
C PHE A 78 -14.00 23.75 8.76
N ASP A 79 -13.63 24.16 7.55
CA ASP A 79 -13.63 25.58 7.13
C ASP A 79 -12.69 26.50 7.93
N GLN A 80 -11.76 25.95 8.72
CA GLN A 80 -10.71 26.71 9.40
C GLN A 80 -9.37 26.59 8.70
N PRO A 81 -8.48 27.58 8.79
CA PRO A 81 -7.13 27.50 8.22
C PRO A 81 -6.36 26.29 8.75
N GLY A 82 -5.89 25.43 7.84
CA GLY A 82 -5.23 24.17 8.19
C GLY A 82 -6.16 23.10 8.78
N GLY A 83 -7.48 23.31 8.69
CA GLY A 83 -8.50 22.38 9.17
C GLY A 83 -8.68 21.16 8.28
N ALA A 84 -9.46 20.21 8.78
CA ALA A 84 -9.79 18.99 8.07
C ALA A 84 -10.62 19.27 6.81
N LEU A 85 -10.33 18.56 5.73
CA LEU A 85 -11.11 18.58 4.48
C LEU A 85 -12.37 17.74 4.69
N LYS A 86 -13.53 18.38 4.67
CA LYS A 86 -14.81 17.77 5.07
C LYS A 86 -15.22 16.59 4.19
N LEU A 87 -15.56 15.47 4.80
CA LEU A 87 -16.22 14.32 4.18
C LEU A 87 -17.71 14.26 4.56
N ASP A 88 -18.01 14.34 5.86
CA ASP A 88 -19.38 14.39 6.40
C ASP A 88 -19.45 15.29 7.66
N HIS A 89 -20.44 15.08 8.52
CA HIS A 89 -20.58 15.86 9.76
C HIS A 89 -19.57 15.48 10.86
N THR A 90 -19.01 14.28 10.80
CA THR A 90 -18.06 13.75 11.80
C THR A 90 -16.63 13.77 11.28
N PHE A 91 -16.41 13.28 10.05
CA PHE A 91 -15.11 13.03 9.48
C PHE A 91 -14.66 14.06 8.45
N GLY A 92 -13.38 14.31 8.45
CA GLY A 92 -12.69 14.93 7.34
C GLY A 92 -11.47 14.11 6.91
N LEU A 93 -10.73 14.61 5.93
CA LEU A 93 -9.39 14.16 5.59
C LEU A 93 -8.36 15.17 6.09
N HIS A 94 -7.15 14.68 6.35
CA HIS A 94 -6.02 15.55 6.65
C HIS A 94 -5.82 16.60 5.54
N PRO A 95 -5.50 17.88 5.84
CA PRO A 95 -5.41 18.95 4.84
C PRO A 95 -4.35 18.70 3.74
N MET A 96 -3.42 17.78 3.93
CA MET A 96 -2.45 17.37 2.90
C MET A 96 -3.01 16.36 1.88
N LEU A 97 -4.21 15.84 2.07
CA LEU A 97 -4.84 14.82 1.21
C LEU A 97 -5.80 15.46 0.18
N THR A 98 -5.36 16.50 -0.50
CA THR A 98 -6.20 17.28 -1.40
C THR A 98 -6.66 16.50 -2.63
N SER A 99 -5.78 15.75 -3.25
CA SER A 99 -6.12 14.91 -4.43
C SER A 99 -7.07 13.78 -4.04
N ILE A 100 -6.88 13.19 -2.86
CA ILE A 100 -7.78 12.16 -2.31
C ILE A 100 -9.15 12.75 -1.97
N HIS A 101 -9.18 13.98 -1.44
CA HIS A 101 -10.44 14.68 -1.16
C HIS A 101 -11.21 14.98 -2.45
N ASP A 102 -10.53 15.39 -3.51
CA ASP A 102 -11.14 15.57 -4.82
C ASP A 102 -11.75 14.27 -5.38
N LEU A 103 -11.08 13.13 -5.14
CA LEU A 103 -11.64 11.81 -5.45
C LEU A 103 -12.88 11.50 -4.58
N ALA A 104 -12.85 11.84 -3.30
CA ALA A 104 -13.98 11.63 -2.39
C ALA A 104 -15.23 12.43 -2.82
N ILE A 105 -15.05 13.69 -3.21
CA ILE A 105 -16.14 14.53 -3.76
C ILE A 105 -16.75 13.89 -5.02
N LYS A 106 -15.95 13.21 -5.84
CA LYS A 106 -16.40 12.47 -7.03
C LYS A 106 -16.98 11.09 -6.71
N GLY A 107 -17.05 10.70 -5.42
CA GLY A 107 -17.50 9.37 -5.01
C GLY A 107 -16.49 8.26 -5.27
N GLN A 108 -15.23 8.61 -5.53
CA GLN A 108 -14.14 7.70 -5.87
C GLN A 108 -13.14 7.48 -4.73
N ALA A 109 -13.44 7.94 -3.53
CA ALA A 109 -12.71 7.63 -2.31
C ALA A 109 -13.68 7.54 -1.13
N ARG A 110 -13.46 6.54 -0.28
CA ARG A 110 -14.21 6.28 0.95
C ARG A 110 -13.21 5.92 2.06
N ILE A 111 -13.58 6.19 3.31
CA ILE A 111 -12.79 5.77 4.47
C ILE A 111 -13.51 4.67 5.24
N ALA A 112 -12.73 3.77 5.84
CA ALA A 112 -13.17 2.80 6.83
C ALA A 112 -12.47 3.14 8.14
N PRO A 113 -13.09 3.94 9.03
CA PRO A 113 -12.53 4.22 10.35
C PRO A 113 -12.63 2.98 11.24
N ALA A 114 -11.85 2.98 12.31
CA ALA A 114 -11.91 1.94 13.35
C ALA A 114 -11.68 0.51 12.81
N VAL A 115 -10.86 0.36 11.76
CA VAL A 115 -10.48 -0.92 11.18
C VAL A 115 -9.21 -1.46 11.86
N ALA A 116 -9.16 -2.76 12.11
CA ALA A 116 -7.99 -3.42 12.68
C ALA A 116 -7.78 -4.83 12.10
N THR A 117 -6.53 -5.31 12.15
CA THR A 117 -6.20 -6.73 12.00
C THR A 117 -6.69 -7.52 13.21
N PRO A 118 -6.69 -8.87 13.18
CA PRO A 118 -6.97 -9.66 14.39
C PRO A 118 -5.93 -9.51 15.50
N ASP A 119 -4.70 -9.07 15.18
CA ASP A 119 -3.63 -8.90 16.15
C ASP A 119 -3.93 -7.81 17.19
N ARG A 120 -3.48 -8.03 18.41
CA ARG A 120 -3.62 -7.09 19.54
C ARG A 120 -2.30 -6.85 20.30
N LEU A 121 -1.19 -7.40 19.78
CA LEU A 121 0.11 -7.30 20.46
C LEU A 121 0.76 -5.93 20.30
N ARG A 122 0.33 -5.14 19.30
CA ARG A 122 0.88 -3.81 19.00
C ARG A 122 2.39 -3.84 18.75
N SER A 123 2.90 -4.96 18.23
CA SER A 123 4.29 -5.14 17.83
C SER A 123 4.36 -5.16 16.30
N HIS A 124 5.26 -4.38 15.72
CA HIS A 124 5.36 -4.26 14.27
C HIS A 124 5.61 -5.60 13.58
N PHE A 125 6.46 -6.44 14.15
CA PHE A 125 6.83 -7.71 13.50
C PHE A 125 5.64 -8.67 13.42
N GLU A 126 4.96 -8.87 14.55
CA GLU A 126 3.82 -9.76 14.65
C GLU A 126 2.60 -9.22 13.90
N ALA A 127 2.30 -7.94 14.07
CA ALA A 127 1.14 -7.33 13.42
C ALA A 127 1.32 -7.21 11.89
N GLN A 128 2.54 -6.96 11.39
CA GLN A 128 2.84 -7.00 9.95
C GLN A 128 2.70 -8.42 9.41
N ASP A 129 3.16 -9.44 10.14
CA ASP A 129 2.94 -10.82 9.75
C ASP A 129 1.45 -11.13 9.60
N VAL A 130 0.64 -10.78 10.59
CA VAL A 130 -0.82 -10.99 10.56
C VAL A 130 -1.48 -10.20 9.43
N LEU A 131 -1.11 -8.94 9.22
CA LEU A 131 -1.61 -8.13 8.12
C LEU A 131 -1.31 -8.75 6.76
N GLU A 132 -0.08 -9.19 6.56
CA GLU A 132 0.40 -9.65 5.26
C GLU A 132 0.03 -11.10 4.98
N THR A 133 -0.06 -11.94 6.00
CA THR A 133 -0.59 -13.29 5.85
C THR A 133 -2.11 -13.33 5.82
N GLY A 134 -2.80 -12.32 6.35
CA GLY A 134 -4.25 -12.32 6.51
C GLY A 134 -4.76 -13.38 7.50
N GLY A 135 -3.86 -13.98 8.27
CA GLY A 135 -4.17 -14.93 9.33
C GLY A 135 -4.64 -14.26 10.61
N SER A 136 -4.93 -15.08 11.63
CA SER A 136 -5.21 -14.63 13.00
C SER A 136 -4.12 -15.04 13.98
N THR A 137 -3.16 -15.87 13.53
CA THR A 137 -2.05 -16.37 14.32
C THR A 137 -0.75 -15.87 13.73
N VAL A 138 0.08 -15.28 14.56
CA VAL A 138 1.41 -14.80 14.19
C VAL A 138 2.27 -15.96 13.70
N TYR A 139 2.95 -15.77 12.58
CA TYR A 139 3.77 -16.77 11.88
C TYR A 139 3.02 -18.06 11.50
N GLY A 140 1.70 -17.99 11.42
CA GLY A 140 0.83 -19.11 11.07
C GLY A 140 0.85 -19.49 9.59
N SER A 141 1.42 -18.67 8.71
CA SER A 141 1.51 -18.91 7.26
C SER A 141 2.81 -18.38 6.68
N ALA A 142 3.42 -19.15 5.79
CA ALA A 142 4.60 -18.71 5.02
C ALA A 142 4.23 -17.94 3.75
N SER A 143 2.93 -17.81 3.43
CA SER A 143 2.43 -17.14 2.22
C SER A 143 1.51 -15.97 2.54
N GLY A 144 1.57 -14.94 1.70
CA GLY A 144 0.74 -13.74 1.82
C GLY A 144 -0.65 -13.92 1.22
N TRP A 145 -1.62 -13.20 1.80
CA TRP A 145 -3.01 -13.30 1.35
C TRP A 145 -3.21 -12.80 -0.08
N LEU A 146 -2.44 -11.80 -0.51
CA LEU A 146 -2.58 -11.25 -1.86
C LEU A 146 -2.06 -12.23 -2.92
N ASN A 147 -0.97 -12.98 -2.63
CA ASN A 147 -0.52 -14.06 -3.49
C ASN A 147 -1.61 -15.15 -3.64
N ARG A 148 -2.21 -15.56 -2.51
CA ARG A 148 -3.31 -16.54 -2.51
C ARG A 148 -4.59 -15.99 -3.19
N ALA A 149 -4.82 -14.68 -3.14
CA ALA A 149 -5.92 -14.07 -3.87
C ALA A 149 -5.72 -14.19 -5.39
N VAL A 150 -4.51 -13.93 -5.87
CA VAL A 150 -4.17 -14.14 -7.29
C VAL A 150 -4.28 -15.62 -7.68
N GLU A 151 -3.83 -16.55 -6.82
CA GLU A 151 -4.03 -17.99 -7.03
C GLU A 151 -5.53 -18.34 -7.16
N ALA A 152 -6.37 -17.73 -6.33
CA ALA A 152 -7.82 -17.94 -6.31
C ALA A 152 -8.55 -17.44 -7.57
N MET A 153 -7.99 -16.45 -8.27
CA MET A 153 -8.58 -15.87 -9.48
C MET A 153 -8.57 -16.83 -10.70
N GLY A 154 -7.73 -17.83 -10.70
CA GLY A 154 -7.70 -18.80 -11.81
C GLY A 154 -6.52 -19.78 -11.74
N PRO A 155 -6.48 -20.79 -12.61
CA PRO A 155 -5.32 -21.67 -12.68
C PRO A 155 -4.06 -20.88 -13.02
N PRO A 156 -2.88 -21.34 -12.54
CA PRO A 156 -1.63 -20.63 -12.76
C PRO A 156 -1.29 -20.65 -14.25
N GLY A 157 -1.71 -19.62 -14.96
CA GLY A 157 -1.08 -19.22 -16.20
C GLY A 157 0.36 -18.79 -15.88
N LYS A 158 1.20 -18.56 -16.90
CA LYS A 158 2.53 -17.99 -16.64
C LYS A 158 2.37 -16.59 -16.06
N VAL A 159 2.14 -16.53 -14.77
CA VAL A 159 2.14 -15.27 -14.01
C VAL A 159 3.59 -14.87 -13.87
N ARG A 160 4.00 -13.83 -14.58
CA ARG A 160 5.26 -13.17 -14.32
C ARG A 160 5.00 -12.15 -13.23
N ALA A 161 5.47 -12.44 -12.05
CA ALA A 161 5.42 -11.54 -10.92
C ALA A 161 6.70 -10.71 -10.86
N ILE A 162 6.61 -9.43 -10.50
CA ILE A 162 7.73 -8.52 -10.35
C ILE A 162 7.75 -7.98 -8.91
N SER A 163 8.84 -8.20 -8.19
CA SER A 163 9.13 -7.62 -6.90
C SER A 163 10.09 -6.45 -7.05
N VAL A 164 9.81 -5.33 -6.39
CA VAL A 164 10.71 -4.18 -6.35
C VAL A 164 11.14 -3.91 -4.93
N GLY A 165 12.38 -4.17 -4.68
CA GLY A 165 13.01 -4.15 -3.36
C GLY A 165 13.92 -5.36 -3.19
N ALA A 166 14.75 -5.35 -2.15
CA ALA A 166 15.71 -6.41 -1.88
C ALA A 166 15.08 -7.77 -1.54
N THR A 167 13.80 -7.78 -1.16
CA THR A 167 13.02 -9.00 -0.83
C THR A 167 11.54 -8.78 -1.10
N ALA A 168 10.87 -9.78 -1.69
CA ALA A 168 9.42 -9.77 -1.83
C ALA A 168 8.76 -9.67 -0.44
N PRO A 169 7.88 -8.66 -0.16
CA PRO A 169 7.14 -8.61 1.09
C PRO A 169 6.27 -9.85 1.24
N LEU A 170 5.99 -10.20 2.47
CA LEU A 170 5.27 -11.41 2.80
C LEU A 170 3.89 -11.47 2.15
N ILE A 171 3.22 -10.32 2.00
CA ILE A 171 1.89 -10.23 1.37
C ILE A 171 1.85 -10.89 -0.03
N LEU A 172 2.99 -10.96 -0.71
CA LEU A 172 3.12 -11.45 -2.08
C LEU A 172 3.93 -12.73 -2.19
N ARG A 173 4.47 -13.26 -1.09
CA ARG A 173 5.12 -14.55 -1.08
C ARG A 173 4.08 -15.66 -1.22
N GLY A 174 4.38 -16.66 -2.03
CA GLY A 174 3.51 -17.82 -2.20
C GLY A 174 3.81 -18.59 -3.47
N ARG A 175 2.80 -19.33 -3.98
CA ARG A 175 2.94 -20.20 -5.15
C ARG A 175 3.01 -19.44 -6.46
N ILE A 176 2.43 -18.24 -6.50
CA ILE A 176 2.43 -17.40 -7.69
C ILE A 176 3.72 -16.59 -7.69
N GLU A 177 4.46 -16.65 -8.81
CA GLU A 177 5.66 -15.85 -8.97
C GLU A 177 5.31 -14.36 -9.02
N ALA A 178 5.96 -13.57 -8.15
CA ALA A 178 5.82 -12.13 -8.09
C ALA A 178 7.06 -11.45 -8.67
N ALA A 179 6.89 -10.50 -9.55
CA ALA A 179 7.97 -9.70 -10.08
C ALA A 179 8.24 -8.47 -9.22
N SER A 180 9.47 -7.99 -9.20
CA SER A 180 9.94 -6.95 -8.29
C SER A 180 10.59 -5.81 -9.06
N TRP A 181 10.23 -4.55 -8.76
CA TRP A 181 10.87 -3.36 -9.31
C TRP A 181 11.17 -2.31 -8.24
N SER A 182 12.36 -1.65 -8.26
CA SER A 182 12.75 -0.57 -7.35
C SER A 182 12.94 0.76 -8.07
N PRO A 183 12.27 1.85 -7.64
CA PRO A 183 12.47 3.19 -8.19
C PRO A 183 13.76 3.86 -7.69
N GLY A 184 14.62 3.15 -7.02
CA GLY A 184 15.95 3.64 -6.61
C GLY A 184 16.84 3.73 -7.83
N GLY A 185 17.50 4.88 -8.04
CA GLY A 185 18.57 4.98 -9.02
C GLY A 185 19.52 3.82 -8.81
N GLY A 186 19.63 2.95 -9.81
CA GLY A 186 20.52 1.80 -9.71
C GLY A 186 21.86 2.26 -9.18
N VAL A 187 22.41 1.52 -8.23
CA VAL A 187 23.88 1.48 -8.08
C VAL A 187 24.39 1.60 -9.52
N ARG A 188 25.38 2.44 -9.78
CA ARG A 188 26.09 2.45 -11.07
C ARG A 188 26.58 1.03 -11.31
N ILE A 189 25.68 0.21 -11.81
CA ILE A 189 25.96 -1.16 -12.19
C ILE A 189 26.83 -1.00 -13.42
N ASP A 190 28.05 -1.46 -13.30
CA ASP A 190 28.88 -1.68 -14.49
C ASP A 190 27.99 -2.31 -15.55
N HIS A 191 27.96 -1.75 -16.77
CA HIS A 191 27.13 -2.24 -17.88
C HIS A 191 27.34 -3.74 -18.16
N ARG A 192 28.40 -4.32 -17.62
CA ARG A 192 28.76 -5.75 -17.72
C ARG A 192 28.11 -6.60 -16.62
N LEU A 193 27.68 -6.02 -15.49
CA LEU A 193 27.18 -6.81 -14.35
C LEU A 193 25.92 -7.64 -14.70
N PRO A 194 24.91 -7.13 -15.44
CA PRO A 194 23.80 -7.95 -15.88
C PRO A 194 24.23 -9.19 -16.68
N ALA A 195 25.15 -9.01 -17.62
CA ALA A 195 25.67 -10.12 -18.45
C ALA A 195 26.48 -11.12 -17.60
N ILE A 196 27.31 -10.63 -16.67
CA ILE A 196 28.07 -11.48 -15.73
C ILE A 196 27.13 -12.30 -14.84
N LEU A 197 26.07 -11.66 -14.33
CA LEU A 197 25.07 -12.36 -13.49
C LEU A 197 24.25 -13.37 -14.29
N GLN A 198 23.91 -13.06 -15.55
CA GLN A 198 23.23 -14.00 -16.45
C GLN A 198 24.09 -15.24 -16.73
N ASP A 199 25.37 -15.05 -16.99
CA ASP A 199 26.33 -16.14 -17.19
C ASP A 199 26.53 -16.95 -15.90
N LEU A 200 26.70 -16.27 -14.76
CA LEU A 200 26.87 -16.90 -13.45
C LEU A 200 25.68 -17.78 -13.03
N TYR A 201 24.46 -17.36 -13.36
CA TYR A 201 23.24 -18.06 -12.98
C TYR A 201 22.58 -18.83 -14.13
N ALA A 202 23.23 -18.94 -15.31
CA ALA A 202 22.67 -19.59 -16.49
C ALA A 202 22.19 -21.03 -16.23
N HIS A 203 22.87 -21.75 -15.33
CA HIS A 203 22.57 -23.12 -14.96
C HIS A 203 21.93 -23.29 -13.56
N ASP A 204 21.63 -22.18 -12.88
CA ASP A 204 20.93 -22.22 -11.59
C ASP A 204 19.41 -22.24 -11.85
N PRO A 205 18.70 -23.35 -11.49
CA PRO A 205 17.28 -23.50 -11.81
C PRO A 205 16.36 -22.52 -11.06
N LEU A 206 16.85 -21.89 -9.99
CA LEU A 206 16.09 -20.91 -9.19
C LEU A 206 16.50 -19.47 -9.52
N LEU A 207 17.80 -19.18 -9.56
CA LEU A 207 18.32 -17.83 -9.70
C LEU A 207 18.36 -17.37 -11.16
N GLY A 208 18.58 -18.28 -12.12
CA GLY A 208 18.59 -17.95 -13.55
C GLY A 208 17.27 -17.35 -14.02
N PRO A 209 16.13 -18.05 -13.86
CA PRO A 209 14.81 -17.53 -14.18
C PRO A 209 14.44 -16.25 -13.43
N ALA A 210 14.78 -16.15 -12.13
CA ALA A 210 14.51 -14.96 -11.32
C ALA A 210 15.29 -13.74 -11.83
N LEU A 211 16.57 -13.89 -12.19
CA LEU A 211 17.37 -12.82 -12.77
C LEU A 211 16.84 -12.40 -14.14
N ALA A 212 16.51 -13.35 -15.02
CA ALA A 212 15.95 -13.06 -16.33
C ALA A 212 14.62 -12.28 -16.22
N SER A 213 13.77 -12.66 -15.29
CA SER A 213 12.54 -11.95 -14.96
C SER A 213 12.80 -10.53 -14.45
N GLY A 214 13.76 -10.36 -13.53
CA GLY A 214 14.15 -9.05 -13.00
C GLY A 214 14.68 -8.10 -14.09
N LEU A 215 15.54 -8.58 -14.98
CA LEU A 215 16.08 -7.77 -16.09
C LEU A 215 15.00 -7.40 -17.13
N ALA A 216 14.09 -8.32 -17.45
CA ALA A 216 12.95 -8.02 -18.34
C ALA A 216 12.06 -6.92 -17.76
N THR A 217 11.90 -6.90 -16.45
CA THR A 217 11.12 -5.89 -15.72
C THR A 217 11.81 -4.54 -15.68
N GLU A 218 13.11 -4.52 -15.42
CA GLU A 218 13.88 -3.28 -15.46
C GLU A 218 13.80 -2.64 -16.84
N ALA A 219 13.84 -3.45 -17.90
CA ALA A 219 13.66 -2.98 -19.27
C ALA A 219 12.25 -2.39 -19.50
N MET A 220 11.19 -3.06 -19.01
CA MET A 220 9.83 -2.54 -19.07
C MET A 220 9.64 -1.26 -18.27
N ALA A 221 10.22 -1.18 -17.07
CA ALA A 221 10.16 0.02 -16.23
C ALA A 221 10.91 1.19 -16.87
N LYS A 222 12.07 0.94 -17.51
CA LYS A 222 12.81 1.96 -18.28
C LYS A 222 11.98 2.46 -19.47
N ALA A 223 11.32 1.59 -20.21
CA ALA A 223 10.44 1.97 -21.31
C ALA A 223 9.27 2.84 -20.81
N ALA A 224 8.58 2.43 -19.75
CA ALA A 224 7.48 3.19 -19.16
C ALA A 224 7.93 4.59 -18.62
N VAL A 225 9.16 4.70 -18.11
CA VAL A 225 9.73 6.00 -17.68
C VAL A 225 10.12 6.88 -18.87
N THR A 226 10.54 6.30 -19.99
CA THR A 226 10.94 7.04 -21.20
C THR A 226 9.72 7.69 -21.88
N ASP A 227 8.58 7.00 -21.90
CA ASP A 227 7.32 7.55 -22.44
C ASP A 227 6.78 8.72 -21.58
N ILE A 228 7.07 8.73 -20.28
CA ILE A 228 6.70 9.82 -19.37
C ILE A 228 7.73 10.96 -19.40
N ALA A 229 8.97 10.71 -19.81
CA ALA A 229 10.12 11.63 -19.75
C ALA A 229 10.29 12.54 -20.97
N ALA A 230 9.30 12.67 -21.85
CA ALA A 230 9.31 13.69 -22.92
C ALA A 230 9.22 15.14 -22.38
N GLY A 231 9.35 15.37 -21.07
CA GLY A 231 9.55 16.64 -20.40
C GLY A 231 11.01 16.85 -19.99
N PRO A 232 11.49 18.10 -19.78
CA PRO A 232 12.89 18.43 -19.62
C PRO A 232 13.54 17.76 -18.41
N ALA A 233 14.68 17.11 -18.63
CA ALA A 233 15.46 16.38 -17.64
C ALA A 233 16.06 17.30 -16.57
N MET A 234 15.77 17.02 -15.30
CA MET A 234 16.54 17.56 -14.17
C MET A 234 17.27 16.40 -13.49
N GLY A 235 18.58 16.46 -13.49
CA GLY A 235 19.44 15.49 -12.82
C GLY A 235 19.27 15.58 -11.30
N GLY A 236 18.98 14.45 -10.64
CA GLY A 236 18.80 14.36 -9.21
C GLY A 236 19.64 13.26 -8.57
N GLN A 237 20.35 13.60 -7.51
CA GLN A 237 21.06 12.67 -6.61
C GLN A 237 20.09 11.88 -5.75
N PRO A 238 20.45 10.70 -5.20
CA PRO A 238 19.62 9.95 -4.29
C PRO A 238 19.43 10.72 -2.98
N MET A 239 18.19 11.06 -2.64
CA MET A 239 17.86 11.81 -1.43
C MET A 239 17.35 10.90 -0.31
N ALA A 240 17.99 11.02 0.85
CA ALA A 240 17.51 10.48 2.11
C ALA A 240 16.13 11.11 2.44
N MET A 241 15.21 10.30 2.99
CA MET A 241 13.81 10.67 3.29
C MET A 241 13.63 11.71 4.43
N THR A 242 14.58 12.61 4.64
CA THR A 242 14.54 13.69 5.64
C THR A 242 14.18 15.06 5.06
N ALA A 243 13.89 15.15 3.76
CA ALA A 243 13.60 16.42 3.09
C ALA A 243 12.17 16.90 3.34
N ALA A 244 11.98 18.23 3.34
CA ALA A 244 10.72 18.92 3.62
C ALA A 244 9.53 18.41 2.77
N PRO A 245 8.27 18.53 3.25
CA PRO A 245 7.08 17.91 2.66
C PRO A 245 6.89 18.15 1.16
N ARG A 246 7.33 19.30 0.67
CA ARG A 246 7.15 19.68 -0.74
C ARG A 246 8.15 19.04 -1.71
N GLN A 247 9.29 18.57 -1.25
CA GLN A 247 10.34 18.03 -2.13
C GLN A 247 10.09 16.57 -2.55
N GLY A 248 9.38 15.79 -1.73
CA GLY A 248 9.02 14.40 -2.04
C GLY A 248 7.80 14.24 -2.97
N ARG A 249 6.97 15.29 -3.14
CA ARG A 249 5.73 15.21 -3.93
C ARG A 249 5.96 14.85 -5.41
N PRO A 250 6.89 15.48 -6.15
CA PRO A 250 7.14 15.13 -7.55
C PRO A 250 7.61 13.67 -7.73
N GLN A 251 8.47 13.19 -6.83
CA GLN A 251 8.96 11.81 -6.87
C GLN A 251 7.83 10.81 -6.59
N ALA A 252 6.96 11.11 -5.63
CA ALA A 252 5.80 10.28 -5.31
C ALA A 252 4.82 10.22 -6.48
N CYS A 253 4.51 11.35 -7.08
CA CYS A 253 3.66 11.44 -8.27
C CYS A 253 4.25 10.65 -9.45
N LYS A 254 5.56 10.82 -9.73
CA LYS A 254 6.26 10.04 -10.75
C LYS A 254 6.22 8.54 -10.47
N LEU A 255 6.37 8.13 -9.22
CA LEU A 255 6.26 6.72 -8.82
C LEU A 255 4.87 6.16 -9.12
N GLY A 256 3.81 6.89 -8.76
CA GLY A 256 2.43 6.51 -9.07
C GLY A 256 2.18 6.38 -10.58
N ALA A 257 2.66 7.36 -11.36
CA ALA A 257 2.56 7.33 -12.82
C ALA A 257 3.34 6.17 -13.45
N THR A 258 4.52 5.85 -12.92
CA THR A 258 5.30 4.68 -13.38
C THR A 258 4.57 3.38 -13.09
N LEU A 259 4.00 3.22 -11.89
CA LEU A 259 3.18 2.04 -11.58
C LEU A 259 1.99 1.93 -12.53
N ALA A 260 1.31 3.03 -12.82
CA ALA A 260 0.22 3.07 -13.78
C ALA A 260 0.66 2.58 -15.16
N GLY A 261 1.80 3.05 -15.66
CA GLY A 261 2.38 2.60 -16.93
C GLY A 261 2.63 1.09 -16.95
N LEU A 262 3.20 0.53 -15.86
CA LEU A 262 3.42 -0.92 -15.73
C LEU A 262 2.11 -1.73 -15.69
N MET A 263 1.04 -1.15 -15.17
CA MET A 263 -0.28 -1.80 -15.08
C MET A 263 -1.10 -1.68 -16.36
N THR A 264 -0.80 -0.73 -17.23
CA THR A 264 -1.57 -0.47 -18.48
C THR A 264 -0.95 -1.05 -19.73
N GLN A 265 0.26 -1.59 -19.69
CA GLN A 265 0.87 -2.29 -20.81
C GLN A 265 0.04 -3.51 -21.26
N PRO A 266 0.20 -3.99 -22.51
CA PRO A 266 -0.55 -5.14 -23.03
C PRO A 266 -0.47 -6.39 -22.15
N ASP A 267 0.71 -6.65 -21.55
CA ASP A 267 0.93 -7.70 -20.54
C ASP A 267 0.86 -7.14 -19.10
N GLY A 268 0.13 -6.02 -18.95
CA GLY A 268 0.06 -5.25 -17.73
C GLY A 268 -0.53 -6.03 -16.54
N LYS A 269 -0.08 -5.66 -15.36
CA LYS A 269 -0.39 -6.36 -14.12
C LYS A 269 -1.76 -5.95 -13.59
N GLN A 270 -2.56 -6.92 -13.14
CA GLN A 270 -3.86 -6.64 -12.53
C GLN A 270 -3.74 -6.25 -11.06
N VAL A 271 -2.78 -6.82 -10.34
CA VAL A 271 -2.63 -6.64 -8.90
C VAL A 271 -1.25 -6.08 -8.59
N ALA A 272 -1.22 -5.06 -7.73
CA ALA A 272 0.02 -4.47 -7.24
C ALA A 272 -0.03 -4.32 -5.71
N ALA A 273 1.12 -4.48 -5.05
CA ALA A 273 1.30 -4.06 -3.67
C ALA A 273 2.41 -3.01 -3.58
N VAL A 274 2.19 -2.00 -2.75
CA VAL A 274 3.11 -0.88 -2.51
C VAL A 274 3.32 -0.77 -1.01
N SER A 275 4.57 -0.78 -0.55
CA SER A 275 4.89 -0.51 0.86
C SER A 275 5.42 0.92 1.01
N LEU A 276 4.85 1.66 1.94
CA LEU A 276 5.27 3.00 2.33
C LEU A 276 5.69 2.99 3.80
N GLU A 277 6.88 3.45 4.08
CA GLU A 277 7.47 3.43 5.42
C GLU A 277 7.35 4.79 6.13
N GLY A 278 7.54 4.77 7.47
CA GLY A 278 7.75 5.98 8.27
C GLY A 278 6.52 6.56 8.92
N PHE A 279 5.51 5.72 9.21
CA PHE A 279 4.29 6.11 9.93
C PHE A 279 4.40 5.94 11.45
N ASP A 280 5.56 5.48 11.95
CA ASP A 280 5.82 5.28 13.37
C ASP A 280 6.19 6.60 14.05
N THR A 281 5.21 7.46 14.27
CA THR A 281 5.39 8.85 14.74
C THR A 281 5.23 8.99 16.25
N HIS A 282 6.17 8.42 17.01
CA HIS A 282 6.17 8.50 18.48
C HIS A 282 6.44 9.89 19.07
N ALA A 283 7.13 10.75 18.32
CA ALA A 283 7.49 12.09 18.79
C ALA A 283 7.32 13.12 17.67
N ASN A 284 6.94 14.35 18.04
CA ASN A 284 6.83 15.47 17.09
C ASN A 284 6.06 15.12 15.81
N GLN A 285 4.96 14.37 15.96
CA GLN A 285 4.14 13.92 14.83
C GLN A 285 3.63 15.09 13.99
N GLY A 286 3.22 16.17 14.68
CA GLY A 286 2.59 17.35 14.08
C GLY A 286 1.10 17.18 13.83
N ALA A 287 0.45 18.30 13.50
CA ALA A 287 -0.95 18.38 13.09
C ALA A 287 -1.04 18.59 11.57
N ALA A 288 -1.50 19.77 11.11
CA ALA A 288 -1.55 20.11 9.68
C ALA A 288 -0.18 20.12 8.98
N GLN A 289 0.89 20.23 9.75
CA GLN A 289 2.29 20.15 9.32
C GLN A 289 3.07 19.24 10.28
N GLY A 290 4.18 18.68 9.83
CA GLY A 290 5.04 17.81 10.63
C GLY A 290 5.38 16.50 9.93
N GLN A 291 5.86 15.54 10.71
CA GLN A 291 6.34 14.26 10.16
C GLN A 291 5.22 13.49 9.46
N LEU A 292 4.06 13.33 10.11
CA LEU A 292 2.94 12.60 9.54
C LEU A 292 2.37 13.32 8.31
N ALA A 293 2.21 14.65 8.37
CA ALA A 293 1.77 15.46 7.23
C ALA A 293 2.65 15.25 5.99
N THR A 294 3.98 15.11 6.19
CA THR A 294 4.92 14.77 5.11
C THR A 294 4.61 13.43 4.47
N ARG A 295 4.33 12.40 5.29
CA ARG A 295 3.98 11.05 4.79
C ARG A 295 2.64 11.05 4.06
N LEU A 296 1.66 11.78 4.58
CA LEU A 296 0.35 11.91 3.95
C LEU A 296 0.43 12.65 2.62
N THR A 297 1.26 13.71 2.54
CA THR A 297 1.56 14.39 1.26
C THR A 297 2.14 13.41 0.22
N TYR A 298 2.97 12.48 0.65
CA TYR A 298 3.55 11.47 -0.24
C TYR A 298 2.48 10.49 -0.75
N ILE A 299 1.58 10.00 0.11
CA ILE A 299 0.45 9.15 -0.30
C ILE A 299 -0.45 9.89 -1.30
N ASP A 300 -0.81 11.14 -1.00
CA ASP A 300 -1.66 11.96 -1.86
C ASP A 300 -1.07 12.12 -3.26
N ALA A 301 0.21 12.50 -3.34
CA ALA A 301 0.90 12.67 -4.61
C ALA A 301 1.10 11.35 -5.37
N PHE A 302 1.37 10.24 -4.66
CA PHE A 302 1.44 8.92 -5.28
C PHE A 302 0.11 8.55 -5.94
N LEU A 303 -1.01 8.76 -5.24
CA LEU A 303 -2.35 8.47 -5.75
C LEU A 303 -2.77 9.42 -6.88
N GLU A 304 -2.36 10.68 -6.83
CA GLU A 304 -2.52 11.64 -7.93
C GLU A 304 -1.82 11.11 -9.20
N GLY A 305 -0.55 10.73 -9.08
CA GLY A 305 0.21 10.18 -10.21
C GLY A 305 -0.33 8.84 -10.72
N LEU A 306 -0.77 7.97 -9.82
CA LEU A 306 -1.37 6.68 -10.17
C LEU A 306 -2.68 6.86 -10.93
N SER A 307 -3.61 7.65 -10.39
CA SER A 307 -4.92 7.86 -11.01
C SER A 307 -4.81 8.56 -12.37
N SER A 308 -3.97 9.59 -12.46
CA SER A 308 -3.72 10.31 -13.70
C SER A 308 -3.03 9.43 -14.75
N GLY A 309 -2.04 8.62 -14.32
CA GLY A 309 -1.30 7.72 -15.21
C GLY A 309 -2.13 6.53 -15.72
N LEU A 310 -3.10 6.06 -14.93
CA LEU A 310 -4.02 5.00 -15.36
C LEU A 310 -5.04 5.48 -16.41
N GLY A 311 -5.33 6.78 -16.44
CA GLY A 311 -6.29 7.34 -17.40
C GLY A 311 -7.63 6.59 -17.38
N ASP A 312 -8.08 6.09 -18.53
CA ASP A 312 -9.33 5.33 -18.64
C ASP A 312 -9.37 4.05 -17.79
N ALA A 313 -8.21 3.44 -17.52
CA ALA A 313 -8.14 2.24 -16.68
C ALA A 313 -8.44 2.54 -15.20
N TRP A 314 -8.43 3.82 -14.78
CA TRP A 314 -8.84 4.21 -13.44
C TRP A 314 -10.27 3.79 -13.09
N ARG A 315 -11.18 3.82 -14.07
CA ARG A 315 -12.58 3.38 -13.89
C ARG A 315 -12.71 1.90 -13.49
N ASP A 316 -11.72 1.08 -13.87
CA ASP A 316 -11.66 -0.35 -13.58
C ASP A 316 -10.67 -0.66 -12.44
N THR A 317 -10.31 0.34 -11.63
CA THR A 317 -9.29 0.22 -10.58
C THR A 317 -9.89 0.42 -9.20
N VAL A 318 -9.43 -0.39 -8.25
CA VAL A 318 -9.60 -0.21 -6.80
C VAL A 318 -8.23 -0.12 -6.14
N VAL A 319 -8.06 0.83 -5.23
CA VAL A 319 -6.90 0.96 -4.35
C VAL A 319 -7.35 0.82 -2.91
N VAL A 320 -6.64 0.05 -2.10
CA VAL A 320 -6.91 -0.09 -0.66
C VAL A 320 -5.65 0.25 0.12
N THR A 321 -5.77 1.11 1.13
CA THR A 321 -4.68 1.34 2.09
C THR A 321 -4.88 0.48 3.32
N ALA A 322 -3.78 -0.01 3.89
CA ALA A 322 -3.77 -0.81 5.10
C ALA A 322 -2.56 -0.46 5.97
N THR A 323 -2.66 -0.71 7.26
CA THR A 323 -1.55 -0.62 8.20
C THR A 323 -1.68 -1.73 9.23
N GLU A 324 -0.59 -2.14 9.86
CA GLU A 324 -0.55 -3.27 10.77
C GLU A 324 -1.36 -3.06 12.05
N PHE A 325 -1.39 -1.84 12.57
CA PHE A 325 -2.22 -1.39 13.69
C PHE A 325 -2.41 0.13 13.65
N GLY A 326 -3.25 0.67 14.53
CA GLY A 326 -3.46 2.11 14.70
C GLY A 326 -2.56 2.72 15.76
N ARG A 327 -2.95 3.92 16.20
CA ARG A 327 -2.26 4.68 17.25
C ARG A 327 -3.18 4.94 18.40
N THR A 328 -2.60 5.28 19.58
CA THR A 328 -3.37 5.71 20.74
C THR A 328 -4.30 6.87 20.41
N ALA A 329 -5.50 6.88 20.97
CA ALA A 329 -6.42 8.00 20.80
C ALA A 329 -5.84 9.28 21.41
N ARG A 330 -5.12 9.17 22.54
CA ARG A 330 -4.47 10.30 23.20
C ARG A 330 -3.09 10.57 22.64
N ILE A 331 -2.75 11.85 22.55
CA ILE A 331 -1.37 12.32 22.36
C ILE A 331 -0.50 11.86 23.53
N ASN A 332 0.75 11.48 23.25
CA ASN A 332 1.73 11.15 24.28
C ASN A 332 2.55 12.38 24.74
N GLY A 333 3.43 12.17 25.71
CA GLY A 333 4.26 13.25 26.31
C GLY A 333 5.32 13.85 25.38
N THR A 334 5.56 13.25 24.20
CA THR A 334 6.58 13.69 23.21
C THR A 334 5.94 14.34 21.98
N GLY A 335 4.63 14.63 22.02
CA GLY A 335 3.93 15.25 20.90
C GLY A 335 3.71 14.32 19.71
N GLY A 336 3.59 13.04 19.98
CA GLY A 336 3.25 11.99 19.04
C GLY A 336 2.21 11.03 19.59
N THR A 337 2.22 9.80 19.12
CA THR A 337 1.30 8.75 19.56
C THR A 337 2.02 7.42 19.73
N ASP A 338 1.56 6.59 20.65
CA ASP A 338 2.09 5.25 20.83
C ASP A 338 1.30 4.24 20.00
N HIS A 339 1.79 2.99 19.92
CA HIS A 339 1.09 1.92 19.21
C HIS A 339 -0.29 1.68 19.80
N GLY A 340 -1.31 1.65 18.96
CA GLY A 340 -2.70 1.45 19.33
C GLY A 340 -3.32 0.27 18.57
N THR A 341 -4.65 0.23 18.52
CA THR A 341 -5.37 -0.93 17.94
C THR A 341 -5.99 -0.60 16.59
N ALA A 342 -7.05 0.17 16.53
CA ALA A 342 -7.71 0.48 15.27
C ALA A 342 -7.12 1.70 14.58
N SER A 343 -7.13 1.66 13.25
CA SER A 343 -6.72 2.76 12.37
C SER A 343 -7.84 3.07 11.36
N THR A 344 -7.53 3.91 10.38
CA THR A 344 -8.39 4.16 9.22
C THR A 344 -7.76 3.56 7.97
N ALA A 345 -8.53 2.77 7.22
CA ALA A 345 -8.21 2.40 5.86
C ALA A 345 -8.94 3.31 4.87
N MET A 346 -8.34 3.54 3.71
CA MET A 346 -9.00 4.19 2.57
C MET A 346 -9.27 3.16 1.48
N VAL A 347 -10.40 3.31 0.81
CA VAL A 347 -10.72 2.59 -0.43
C VAL A 347 -10.98 3.62 -1.51
N LEU A 348 -10.20 3.56 -2.59
CA LEU A 348 -10.22 4.54 -3.67
C LEU A 348 -10.35 3.84 -5.02
N GLY A 349 -10.77 4.57 -6.03
CA GLY A 349 -10.79 4.09 -7.42
C GLY A 349 -12.06 4.46 -8.17
N GLY A 350 -11.97 4.47 -9.48
CA GLY A 350 -13.11 4.75 -10.35
C GLY A 350 -14.15 3.62 -10.38
N ALA A 351 -13.79 2.42 -9.91
CA ALA A 351 -14.70 1.28 -9.79
C ALA A 351 -15.55 1.30 -8.50
N LEU A 352 -15.34 2.28 -7.61
CA LEU A 352 -16.12 2.35 -6.37
C LEU A 352 -17.56 2.75 -6.61
N LYS A 353 -18.46 2.18 -5.84
CA LYS A 353 -19.79 2.76 -5.63
C LYS A 353 -19.66 4.01 -4.78
N PRO A 354 -20.26 5.13 -5.19
CA PRO A 354 -20.39 6.29 -4.32
C PRO A 354 -21.01 5.92 -2.98
N GLY A 355 -20.48 6.46 -1.91
CA GLY A 355 -20.97 6.19 -0.56
C GLY A 355 -20.14 6.92 0.49
N GLY A 356 -20.65 6.95 1.71
CA GLY A 356 -19.98 7.55 2.84
C GLY A 356 -18.96 6.63 3.51
N ILE A 357 -18.95 6.71 4.83
CA ILE A 357 -18.06 5.92 5.69
C ILE A 357 -18.37 4.43 5.56
N ILE A 358 -17.34 3.58 5.60
CA ILE A 358 -17.44 2.13 5.59
C ILE A 358 -17.33 1.62 7.04
N GLY A 359 -18.31 0.87 7.50
CA GLY A 359 -18.37 0.36 8.89
C GLY A 359 -18.90 1.40 9.87
N ASP A 360 -18.77 1.09 11.16
CA ASP A 360 -19.34 1.86 12.26
C ASP A 360 -18.26 2.69 12.97
N TRP A 361 -18.62 3.87 13.44
CA TRP A 361 -17.76 4.69 14.27
C TRP A 361 -18.12 4.48 15.76
N PRO A 362 -17.17 4.00 16.61
CA PRO A 362 -17.44 3.72 18.01
C PRO A 362 -17.48 4.98 18.89
N THR A 363 -17.12 6.13 18.37
CA THR A 363 -16.80 7.39 19.06
C THR A 363 -15.49 7.35 19.86
N LEU A 364 -15.07 8.52 20.35
CA LEU A 364 -13.90 8.68 21.20
C LEU A 364 -14.26 8.90 22.69
N ALA A 365 -15.54 8.70 23.04
CA ALA A 365 -15.94 8.75 24.45
C ALA A 365 -15.11 7.75 25.28
N ALA A 366 -14.73 8.14 26.51
CA ALA A 366 -13.85 7.32 27.35
C ALA A 366 -14.35 5.88 27.53
N SER A 367 -15.68 5.71 27.64
CA SER A 367 -16.33 4.39 27.77
C SER A 367 -16.31 3.57 26.46
N ALA A 368 -16.08 4.20 25.32
CA ALA A 368 -16.05 3.55 24.00
C ALA A 368 -14.62 3.18 23.57
N LEU A 369 -13.60 3.73 24.24
CA LEU A 369 -12.20 3.40 23.91
C LEU A 369 -11.86 1.96 24.30
N PHE A 370 -11.20 1.26 23.41
CA PHE A 370 -10.63 -0.06 23.70
C PHE A 370 -9.51 0.08 24.74
N GLU A 371 -9.63 -0.65 25.86
CA GLU A 371 -8.73 -0.54 27.03
C GLU A 371 -8.60 0.90 27.57
N ASN A 372 -9.63 1.73 27.42
CA ASN A 372 -9.62 3.16 27.79
C ASN A 372 -8.45 3.94 27.15
N ARG A 373 -7.98 3.53 26.01
CA ARG A 373 -6.72 3.98 25.41
C ARG A 373 -6.80 4.19 23.89
N ASP A 374 -7.29 3.20 23.17
CA ASP A 374 -7.24 3.14 21.71
C ASP A 374 -8.63 3.30 21.10
N THR A 375 -8.71 3.72 19.86
CA THR A 375 -9.97 3.58 19.11
C THR A 375 -10.38 2.11 19.09
N ALA A 376 -11.61 1.82 19.51
CA ALA A 376 -12.13 0.46 19.52
C ALA A 376 -12.32 -0.06 18.08
N PRO A 377 -11.83 -1.26 17.75
CA PRO A 377 -12.03 -1.81 16.41
C PRO A 377 -13.47 -2.26 16.22
N THR A 378 -14.13 -1.73 15.20
CA THR A 378 -15.49 -2.11 14.80
C THR A 378 -15.51 -2.91 13.51
N LEU A 379 -14.39 -2.90 12.75
CA LEU A 379 -14.27 -3.57 11.48
C LEU A 379 -12.98 -4.40 11.41
N ASP A 380 -13.11 -5.68 11.09
CA ASP A 380 -11.98 -6.54 10.75
C ASP A 380 -11.43 -6.16 9.36
N MET A 381 -10.13 -5.92 9.24
CA MET A 381 -9.47 -5.58 7.98
C MET A 381 -9.74 -6.62 6.88
N ARG A 382 -9.85 -7.91 7.26
CA ARG A 382 -10.14 -8.99 6.33
C ARG A 382 -11.54 -8.86 5.73
N ALA A 383 -12.52 -8.29 6.45
CA ALA A 383 -13.86 -8.04 5.90
C ALA A 383 -13.80 -7.05 4.73
N LEU A 384 -12.96 -6.02 4.86
CA LEU A 384 -12.73 -5.04 3.79
C LEU A 384 -12.03 -5.69 2.59
N PHE A 385 -10.95 -6.43 2.82
CA PHE A 385 -10.23 -7.14 1.75
C PHE A 385 -11.12 -8.15 1.04
N LYS A 386 -11.89 -8.95 1.78
CA LYS A 386 -12.83 -9.92 1.19
C LYS A 386 -13.90 -9.22 0.34
N GLY A 387 -14.41 -8.06 0.78
CA GLY A 387 -15.38 -7.28 0.03
C GLY A 387 -14.81 -6.86 -1.32
N VAL A 388 -13.63 -6.25 -1.32
CA VAL A 388 -12.94 -5.82 -2.54
C VAL A 388 -12.62 -7.01 -3.46
N LEU A 389 -12.02 -8.07 -2.93
CA LEU A 389 -11.66 -9.24 -3.74
C LEU A 389 -12.87 -9.91 -4.37
N ARG A 390 -13.98 -9.98 -3.64
CA ARG A 390 -15.22 -10.58 -4.15
C ARG A 390 -15.89 -9.73 -5.22
N GLU A 391 -16.12 -8.45 -4.91
CA GLU A 391 -16.90 -7.58 -5.80
C GLU A 391 -16.06 -7.10 -6.98
N HIS A 392 -14.77 -6.81 -6.76
CA HIS A 392 -13.90 -6.27 -7.81
C HIS A 392 -13.21 -7.35 -8.63
N LEU A 393 -12.66 -8.39 -8.00
CA LEU A 393 -11.90 -9.42 -8.70
C LEU A 393 -12.65 -10.74 -8.89
N GLY A 394 -13.92 -10.81 -8.44
CA GLY A 394 -14.77 -11.98 -8.65
C GLY A 394 -14.32 -13.22 -7.88
N VAL A 395 -13.53 -13.06 -6.81
CA VAL A 395 -13.05 -14.20 -6.02
C VAL A 395 -14.22 -14.81 -5.23
N ASP A 396 -14.44 -16.10 -5.42
CA ASP A 396 -15.51 -16.83 -4.76
C ASP A 396 -15.40 -16.81 -3.23
N ARG A 397 -16.53 -16.74 -2.53
CA ARG A 397 -16.59 -16.68 -1.06
C ARG A 397 -15.91 -17.87 -0.40
N ALA A 398 -16.10 -19.08 -0.90
CA ALA A 398 -15.48 -20.25 -0.32
C ALA A 398 -13.95 -20.18 -0.43
N LYS A 399 -13.43 -19.72 -1.57
CA LYS A 399 -11.98 -19.49 -1.74
C LYS A 399 -11.46 -18.39 -0.83
N LEU A 400 -12.24 -17.31 -0.60
CA LEU A 400 -11.86 -16.26 0.35
C LEU A 400 -11.70 -16.82 1.77
N ASP A 401 -12.61 -17.70 2.20
CA ASP A 401 -12.63 -18.21 3.57
C ASP A 401 -11.66 -19.37 3.81
N THR A 402 -11.31 -20.14 2.77
CA THR A 402 -10.47 -21.35 2.90
C THR A 402 -9.06 -21.20 2.37
N LEU A 403 -8.86 -20.44 1.30
CA LEU A 403 -7.57 -20.25 0.64
C LEU A 403 -6.96 -18.90 0.97
N VAL A 404 -7.69 -17.80 0.73
CA VAL A 404 -7.12 -16.45 0.83
C VAL A 404 -6.95 -16.03 2.30
N PHE A 405 -7.98 -16.22 3.11
CA PHE A 405 -7.99 -15.91 4.55
C PHE A 405 -8.43 -17.16 5.35
N PRO A 406 -7.59 -18.18 5.45
CA PRO A 406 -7.99 -19.43 6.10
C PRO A 406 -8.39 -19.20 7.57
N GLY A 407 -9.44 -19.90 8.00
CA GLY A 407 -9.97 -19.76 9.35
C GLY A 407 -10.77 -18.49 9.62
N SER A 408 -11.22 -17.77 8.58
CA SER A 408 -11.97 -16.51 8.70
C SER A 408 -13.42 -16.60 8.19
N GLY A 409 -14.03 -17.77 8.23
CA GLY A 409 -15.42 -17.97 7.75
C GLY A 409 -16.47 -17.13 8.46
N ASP A 410 -16.23 -16.74 9.70
CA ASP A 410 -17.02 -15.83 10.53
C ASP A 410 -16.90 -14.36 10.09
N VAL A 411 -15.79 -13.98 9.44
CA VAL A 411 -15.55 -12.62 8.94
C VAL A 411 -16.28 -12.42 7.62
N ARG A 412 -17.41 -11.74 7.66
CA ARG A 412 -18.20 -11.47 6.46
C ARG A 412 -17.59 -10.37 5.60
N PRO A 413 -17.53 -10.54 4.26
CA PRO A 413 -17.13 -9.48 3.35
C PRO A 413 -18.03 -8.25 3.51
N ILE A 414 -17.43 -7.06 3.49
CA ILE A 414 -18.18 -5.81 3.29
C ILE A 414 -18.84 -5.88 1.90
N GLN A 415 -20.03 -5.33 1.80
CA GLN A 415 -20.83 -5.32 0.57
C GLN A 415 -21.00 -3.89 0.05
N ASN A 416 -21.35 -3.79 -1.23
CA ASN A 416 -21.63 -2.51 -1.89
C ASN A 416 -20.43 -1.55 -1.92
N LEU A 417 -19.24 -2.09 -2.10
CA LEU A 417 -18.01 -1.30 -2.28
C LEU A 417 -17.78 -0.92 -3.73
N VAL A 418 -18.07 -1.83 -4.67
CA VAL A 418 -17.66 -1.74 -6.08
C VAL A 418 -18.90 -1.83 -6.99
N VAL A 419 -18.81 -1.16 -8.15
CA VAL A 419 -19.86 -1.12 -9.19
C VAL A 419 -19.91 -2.43 -9.97
#